data_44af25f17a14bb93b7ddda97a2205035
#
_entry.id   44af25f17a14bb93b7ddda97a2205035
#
_cell.length_a   1.000
_cell.length_b   1.000
_cell.length_c   1.000
_cell.angle_alpha   90.00
_cell.angle_beta   90.00
_cell.angle_gamma   90.00
#
_symmetry.space_group_name_H-M   'P 1'
#
loop_
_entity.id
_entity.type
_entity.pdbx_description
1 polymer ?
#
loop_
_entity_poly.entity_id
_entity_poly.type
_entity_poly.pdbx_seq_one_letter_code
_entity_poly.pdbx_strand_id
1 'polypeptide(L)'
;LGDVYKRQAHYTSRNNQLPGDFCYNLCRTQDGKILITGDKGVTCFVPSEGTFTTIDLMRNFPSTHIINGCGILVSGEGSIYIGDTKGVTVFSENEFNKTGTANENSNFYFSELWVHNKTIIPGDDTGILSQSLPYTRELKLNYDQNNLIIHFALSDYGQQLSVKWFQYKLEGLDKNWIKT
;
A
#
# COMPACT_ATOMS: atom_id res chain seq x y z
N LEU A 1 -11.79 -36.29 13.92
CA LEU A 1 -10.62 -35.42 14.17
C LEU A 1 -9.84 -35.03 12.89
N GLY A 2 -9.94 -35.81 11.81
CA GLY A 2 -9.22 -35.54 10.54
C GLY A 2 -9.78 -34.42 9.67
N ASP A 3 -10.98 -33.95 9.92
CA ASP A 3 -11.68 -33.00 9.02
C ASP A 3 -11.37 -31.52 9.33
N VAL A 4 -10.93 -31.21 10.54
CA VAL A 4 -10.57 -29.84 10.96
C VAL A 4 -9.32 -29.35 10.23
N TYR A 5 -8.35 -30.22 9.97
CA TYR A 5 -7.09 -29.85 9.31
C TYR A 5 -7.20 -29.69 7.79
N LYS A 6 -8.25 -30.21 7.16
CA LYS A 6 -8.42 -30.15 5.70
C LYS A 6 -8.97 -28.83 5.18
N ARG A 7 -9.44 -27.93 6.06
CA ARG A 7 -10.04 -26.64 5.71
C ARG A 7 -9.23 -25.42 6.17
N GLN A 8 -7.96 -25.64 6.50
CA GLN A 8 -7.11 -24.52 6.90
C GLN A 8 -6.60 -23.75 5.68
N ALA A 9 -6.71 -22.44 5.75
CA ALA A 9 -6.04 -21.51 4.84
C ALA A 9 -4.86 -20.88 5.59
N HIS A 10 -3.73 -20.75 4.90
CA HIS A 10 -2.52 -20.13 5.45
C HIS A 10 -2.23 -18.84 4.69
N TYR A 11 -2.25 -17.73 5.42
CA TYR A 11 -2.04 -16.39 4.89
C TYR A 11 -0.67 -15.87 5.37
N THR A 12 0.11 -15.30 4.47
CA THR A 12 1.46 -14.79 4.76
C THR A 12 1.71 -13.47 4.02
N SER A 13 2.75 -12.75 4.40
CA SER A 13 3.23 -11.59 3.65
C SER A 13 3.74 -11.98 2.25
N ARG A 14 4.26 -13.19 2.09
CA ARG A 14 4.82 -13.70 0.82
C ARG A 14 3.76 -13.94 -0.24
N ASN A 15 2.54 -14.30 0.14
CA ASN A 15 1.42 -14.45 -0.80
C ASN A 15 0.61 -13.15 -0.96
N ASN A 16 1.17 -12.02 -0.49
CA ASN A 16 0.62 -10.66 -0.60
C ASN A 16 -0.74 -10.46 0.08
N GLN A 17 -1.04 -11.23 1.08
CA GLN A 17 -2.31 -11.14 1.78
C GLN A 17 -2.17 -10.39 3.12
N LEU A 18 -1.02 -10.52 3.78
CA LEU A 18 -0.69 -9.76 4.98
C LEU A 18 0.37 -8.70 4.68
N PRO A 19 0.30 -7.52 5.32
CA PRO A 19 1.27 -6.44 5.11
C PRO A 19 2.64 -6.72 5.73
N GLY A 20 2.69 -7.61 6.74
CA GLY A 20 3.89 -7.99 7.48
C GLY A 20 3.80 -9.39 8.04
N ASP A 21 4.91 -9.90 8.55
CA ASP A 21 5.01 -11.25 9.11
C ASP A 21 4.63 -11.33 10.60
N PHE A 22 4.52 -10.17 11.26
CA PHE A 22 4.20 -10.10 12.68
C PHE A 22 2.73 -9.75 12.90
N CYS A 23 1.96 -10.74 13.38
CA CYS A 23 0.59 -10.54 13.83
C CYS A 23 0.58 -10.56 15.36
N TYR A 24 0.10 -9.47 15.98
CA TYR A 24 0.11 -9.33 17.44
C TYR A 24 -1.19 -9.80 18.05
N ASN A 25 -2.33 -9.33 17.55
CA ASN A 25 -3.65 -9.66 18.06
C ASN A 25 -4.68 -9.78 16.95
N LEU A 26 -5.77 -10.47 17.27
CA LEU A 26 -6.92 -10.69 16.40
C LEU A 26 -8.20 -10.31 17.16
N CYS A 27 -9.11 -9.63 16.48
CA CYS A 27 -10.44 -9.35 17.00
C CYS A 27 -11.48 -9.52 15.88
N ARG A 28 -12.64 -10.08 16.21
CA ARG A 28 -13.75 -10.19 15.26
C ARG A 28 -14.69 -9.01 15.43
N THR A 29 -15.10 -8.41 14.31
CA THR A 29 -16.13 -7.39 14.25
C THR A 29 -17.53 -8.00 14.31
N GLN A 30 -18.57 -7.18 14.51
CA GLN A 30 -19.94 -7.67 14.56
C GLN A 30 -20.43 -8.19 13.20
N ASP A 31 -19.99 -7.61 12.11
CA ASP A 31 -20.30 -8.03 10.73
C ASP A 31 -19.46 -9.22 10.25
N GLY A 32 -18.62 -9.79 11.12
CA GLY A 32 -17.89 -11.03 10.88
C GLY A 32 -16.53 -10.86 10.23
N LYS A 33 -16.04 -9.63 10.01
CA LYS A 33 -14.66 -9.35 9.62
C LYS A 33 -13.69 -9.69 10.75
N ILE A 34 -12.43 -9.84 10.41
CA ILE A 34 -11.35 -10.09 11.38
C ILE A 34 -10.34 -8.95 11.28
N LEU A 35 -10.15 -8.25 12.39
CA LEU A 35 -9.12 -7.24 12.53
C LEU A 35 -7.84 -7.89 13.05
N ILE A 36 -6.73 -7.59 12.40
CA ILE A 36 -5.41 -8.13 12.69
C ILE A 36 -4.49 -6.95 12.98
N THR A 37 -3.93 -6.87 14.18
CA THR A 37 -2.90 -5.89 14.49
C THR A 37 -1.52 -6.48 14.25
N GLY A 38 -0.59 -5.66 13.79
CA GLY A 38 0.78 -6.07 13.48
C GLY A 38 1.74 -4.89 13.43
N ASP A 39 2.97 -5.16 13.03
CA ASP A 39 4.04 -4.16 12.89
C ASP A 39 3.77 -3.12 11.79
N LYS A 40 2.88 -3.42 10.86
CA LYS A 40 2.50 -2.55 9.73
C LYS A 40 1.15 -1.86 9.90
N GLY A 41 0.55 -1.94 11.08
CA GLY A 41 -0.74 -1.31 11.36
C GLY A 41 -1.86 -2.29 11.64
N VAL A 42 -3.07 -1.94 11.22
CA VAL A 42 -4.27 -2.76 11.38
C VAL A 42 -4.74 -3.26 10.03
N THR A 43 -4.90 -4.56 9.91
CA THR A 43 -5.43 -5.20 8.71
C THR A 43 -6.82 -5.72 8.97
N CYS A 44 -7.76 -5.41 8.11
CA CYS A 44 -9.09 -5.99 8.08
C CYS A 44 -9.13 -7.13 7.06
N PHE A 45 -9.48 -8.31 7.50
CA PHE A 45 -9.72 -9.47 6.67
C PHE A 45 -11.22 -9.75 6.56
N VAL A 46 -11.73 -9.87 5.34
CA VAL A 46 -13.11 -10.23 5.04
C VAL A 46 -13.14 -11.70 4.62
N PRO A 47 -13.52 -12.63 5.54
CA PRO A 47 -13.44 -14.07 5.25
C PRO A 47 -14.31 -14.54 4.09
N SER A 48 -15.47 -13.90 3.87
CA SER A 48 -16.40 -14.22 2.77
C SER A 48 -15.83 -13.93 1.38
N GLU A 49 -14.93 -12.96 1.27
CA GLU A 49 -14.32 -12.49 0.02
C GLU A 49 -12.86 -12.92 -0.11
N GLY A 50 -12.23 -13.30 1.00
CA GLY A 50 -10.79 -13.58 1.04
C GLY A 50 -9.92 -12.33 0.86
N THR A 51 -10.48 -11.14 1.09
CA THR A 51 -9.80 -9.85 0.86
C THR A 51 -9.15 -9.30 2.12
N PHE A 52 -8.04 -8.59 1.95
CA PHE A 52 -7.31 -7.92 3.02
C PHE A 52 -7.19 -6.44 2.72
N THR A 53 -7.51 -5.59 3.70
CA THR A 53 -7.34 -4.14 3.62
C THR A 53 -6.56 -3.67 4.85
N THR A 54 -5.46 -2.96 4.65
CA THR A 54 -4.61 -2.50 5.75
C THR A 54 -4.71 -1.00 5.93
N ILE A 55 -4.89 -0.58 7.18
CA ILE A 55 -4.77 0.82 7.60
C ILE A 55 -3.35 1.03 8.14
N ASP A 56 -2.63 1.94 7.50
CA ASP A 56 -1.36 2.43 8.03
C ASP A 56 -1.63 3.48 9.11
N LEU A 57 -1.54 3.06 10.36
CA LEU A 57 -1.76 3.95 11.49
C LEU A 57 -0.70 5.06 11.60
N MET A 58 0.50 4.85 11.04
CA MET A 58 1.57 5.83 11.09
C MET A 58 1.23 7.13 10.38
N ARG A 59 0.42 7.07 9.32
CA ARG A 59 0.06 8.25 8.52
C ARG A 59 -1.12 9.04 9.06
N ASN A 60 -2.01 8.38 9.80
CA ASN A 60 -3.34 8.92 10.09
C ASN A 60 -3.64 9.07 11.57
N PHE A 61 -2.79 8.52 12.43
CA PHE A 61 -2.98 8.57 13.87
C PHE A 61 -1.71 9.09 14.56
N PRO A 62 -1.84 9.90 15.60
CA PRO A 62 -0.69 10.48 16.31
C PRO A 62 0.16 9.45 17.06
N SER A 63 -0.33 8.22 17.14
CA SER A 63 0.37 7.09 17.73
C SER A 63 0.78 6.08 16.67
N THR A 64 2.02 5.66 16.71
CA THR A 64 2.66 5.01 15.59
C THR A 64 3.12 3.58 15.85
N HIS A 65 2.99 3.08 17.08
CA HIS A 65 3.57 1.78 17.42
C HIS A 65 2.59 0.94 18.21
N ILE A 66 1.91 0.03 17.52
CA ILE A 66 1.14 -1.03 18.18
C ILE A 66 2.15 -1.93 18.88
N ILE A 67 1.93 -2.18 20.16
CA ILE A 67 2.81 -3.02 20.97
C ILE A 67 2.30 -4.46 20.93
N ASN A 68 3.24 -5.38 20.75
CA ASN A 68 2.94 -6.80 20.95
C ASN A 68 2.48 -7.03 22.41
N GLY A 69 1.29 -7.59 22.57
CA GLY A 69 0.66 -7.78 23.88
C GLY A 69 -0.38 -6.72 24.25
N CYS A 70 -0.49 -5.59 23.54
CA CYS A 70 -1.63 -4.70 23.67
C CYS A 70 -2.84 -5.26 22.92
N GLY A 71 -3.99 -5.24 23.60
CA GLY A 71 -5.25 -5.76 23.04
C GLY A 71 -5.80 -4.89 21.90
N ILE A 72 -6.66 -5.51 21.12
CA ILE A 72 -7.62 -4.85 20.23
C ILE A 72 -9.02 -5.19 20.71
N LEU A 73 -9.90 -4.21 20.75
CA LEU A 73 -11.29 -4.36 21.14
C LEU A 73 -12.19 -3.66 20.13
N VAL A 74 -13.29 -4.31 19.79
CA VAL A 74 -14.38 -3.70 19.01
C VAL A 74 -15.59 -3.55 19.93
N SER A 75 -16.09 -2.30 20.07
CA SER A 75 -17.30 -2.03 20.85
C SER A 75 -18.57 -2.41 20.08
N GLY A 76 -19.69 -2.50 20.81
CA GLY A 76 -21.01 -2.73 20.22
C GLY A 76 -21.49 -1.59 19.31
N GLU A 77 -20.83 -0.45 19.31
CA GLU A 77 -21.13 0.72 18.49
C GLU A 77 -20.19 0.85 17.26
N GLY A 78 -19.33 -0.13 17.03
CA GLY A 78 -18.38 -0.14 15.90
C GLY A 78 -17.14 0.72 16.12
N SER A 79 -16.84 1.11 17.36
CA SER A 79 -15.56 1.76 17.69
C SER A 79 -14.50 0.70 17.97
N ILE A 80 -13.32 0.91 17.40
CA ILE A 80 -12.15 0.03 17.53
C ILE A 80 -11.15 0.71 18.46
N TYR A 81 -10.71 0.00 19.49
CA TYR A 81 -9.75 0.45 20.49
C TYR A 81 -8.48 -0.38 20.35
N ILE A 82 -7.34 0.27 20.23
CA ILE A 82 -6.04 -0.40 20.11
C ILE A 82 -5.07 0.24 21.10
N GLY A 83 -4.45 -0.58 21.92
CA GLY A 83 -3.37 -0.14 22.80
C GLY A 83 -2.07 0.12 22.00
N ASP A 84 -1.40 1.23 22.32
CA ASP A 84 -0.13 1.61 21.74
C ASP A 84 0.84 2.19 22.78
N THR A 85 2.03 2.61 22.35
CA THR A 85 3.08 3.14 23.26
C THR A 85 2.71 4.44 23.96
N LYS A 86 1.70 5.15 23.49
CA LYS A 86 1.28 6.45 24.03
C LYS A 86 -0.08 6.44 24.70
N GLY A 87 -0.80 5.33 24.59
CA GLY A 87 -2.14 5.21 25.19
C GLY A 87 -3.06 4.27 24.42
N VAL A 88 -4.25 4.74 24.11
CA VAL A 88 -5.25 3.99 23.36
C VAL A 88 -5.66 4.80 22.13
N THR A 89 -5.47 4.23 20.95
CA THR A 89 -5.98 4.76 19.70
C THR A 89 -7.41 4.27 19.49
N VAL A 90 -8.31 5.19 19.17
CA VAL A 90 -9.72 4.90 18.89
C VAL A 90 -10.10 5.37 17.50
N PHE A 91 -10.74 4.50 16.71
CA PHE A 91 -11.27 4.84 15.38
C PHE A 91 -12.52 4.02 15.05
N SER A 92 -13.25 4.38 14.01
CA SER A 92 -14.48 3.72 13.61
C SER A 92 -14.24 2.64 12.57
N GLU A 93 -15.01 1.55 12.60
CA GLU A 93 -15.04 0.52 11.54
C GLU A 93 -15.33 1.13 10.15
N ASN A 94 -16.08 2.23 10.07
CA ASN A 94 -16.38 2.91 8.81
C ASN A 94 -15.12 3.47 8.10
N GLU A 95 -14.02 3.63 8.79
CA GLU A 95 -12.76 4.06 8.19
C GLU A 95 -12.15 2.99 7.29
N PHE A 96 -12.37 1.70 7.57
CA PHE A 96 -11.99 0.62 6.65
C PHE A 96 -12.80 0.63 5.36
N ASN A 97 -14.05 1.06 5.42
CA ASN A 97 -14.92 1.13 4.26
C ASN A 97 -14.56 2.29 3.31
N LYS A 98 -13.95 3.34 3.85
CA LYS A 98 -13.47 4.49 3.06
C LYS A 98 -12.16 4.20 2.32
N THR A 99 -11.38 3.23 2.77
CA THR A 99 -10.07 2.89 2.17
C THR A 99 -10.15 2.09 0.88
N GLY A 100 -11.31 1.50 0.57
CA GLY A 100 -11.53 0.72 -0.67
C GLY A 100 -11.89 1.55 -1.90
N THR A 101 -12.28 2.80 -1.74
CA THR A 101 -12.52 3.69 -2.88
C THR A 101 -11.20 4.35 -3.26
N ALA A 102 -10.58 3.85 -4.32
CA ALA A 102 -9.52 4.61 -4.99
C ALA A 102 -10.06 6.04 -5.20
N ASN A 103 -9.36 7.03 -4.71
CA ASN A 103 -9.72 8.42 -4.97
C ASN A 103 -9.65 8.59 -6.49
N GLU A 104 -10.80 8.78 -7.15
CA GLU A 104 -10.89 8.99 -8.59
C GLU A 104 -10.05 10.21 -9.05
N ASN A 105 -9.59 11.02 -8.11
CA ASN A 105 -8.77 12.21 -8.32
C ASN A 105 -7.26 11.99 -8.08
N SER A 106 -6.80 10.76 -7.85
CA SER A 106 -5.36 10.53 -7.75
C SER A 106 -4.72 10.49 -9.13
N ASN A 107 -3.88 11.46 -9.44
CA ASN A 107 -3.15 11.52 -10.71
C ASN A 107 -1.78 10.85 -10.56
N PHE A 108 -1.55 9.84 -11.36
CA PHE A 108 -0.25 9.22 -11.53
C PHE A 108 0.53 9.97 -12.62
N TYR A 109 1.79 10.30 -12.36
CA TYR A 109 2.68 10.93 -13.34
C TYR A 109 4.13 10.53 -13.12
N PHE A 110 4.90 10.54 -14.19
CA PHE A 110 6.34 10.41 -14.12
C PHE A 110 6.95 11.76 -13.70
N SER A 111 7.73 11.75 -12.62
CA SER A 111 8.26 12.97 -12.01
C SER A 111 9.67 13.29 -12.48
N GLU A 112 10.54 12.29 -12.63
CA GLU A 112 11.93 12.48 -13.01
C GLU A 112 12.41 11.38 -13.96
N LEU A 113 13.31 11.74 -14.83
CA LEU A 113 14.07 10.84 -15.71
C LEU A 113 15.55 10.98 -15.42
N TRP A 114 16.20 9.85 -15.21
CA TRP A 114 17.65 9.79 -15.10
C TRP A 114 18.21 8.90 -16.20
N VAL A 115 19.27 9.35 -16.82
CA VAL A 115 20.03 8.60 -17.82
C VAL A 115 21.48 8.54 -17.36
N HIS A 116 22.06 7.34 -17.26
CA HIS A 116 23.42 7.15 -16.73
C HIS A 116 23.65 7.83 -15.36
N ASN A 117 22.70 7.71 -14.46
CA ASN A 117 22.72 8.33 -13.12
C ASN A 117 22.78 9.88 -13.12
N LYS A 118 22.42 10.52 -14.23
CA LYS A 118 22.26 11.97 -14.31
C LYS A 118 20.81 12.31 -14.53
N THR A 119 20.29 13.25 -13.76
CA THR A 119 18.94 13.79 -13.94
C THR A 119 18.87 14.54 -15.26
N ILE A 120 17.84 14.25 -16.05
CA ILE A 120 17.55 14.93 -17.31
C ILE A 120 16.51 16.01 -17.06
N ILE A 121 16.82 17.23 -17.46
CA ILE A 121 15.91 18.37 -17.34
C ILE A 121 15.57 18.94 -18.73
N PRO A 122 14.37 19.52 -18.89
CA PRO A 122 14.01 20.14 -20.17
C PRO A 122 14.98 21.21 -20.60
N GLY A 123 15.44 21.11 -21.84
CA GLY A 123 16.36 22.10 -22.46
C GLY A 123 17.81 21.99 -22.04
N ASP A 124 18.22 20.88 -21.40
CA ASP A 124 19.62 20.58 -21.11
C ASP A 124 20.41 20.21 -22.42
N ASP A 125 21.72 20.08 -22.28
CA ASP A 125 22.61 19.75 -23.39
C ASP A 125 22.37 18.37 -23.99
N THR A 126 21.61 17.51 -23.32
CA THR A 126 21.29 16.14 -23.79
C THR A 126 20.23 16.15 -24.88
N GLY A 127 19.39 17.16 -24.91
CA GLY A 127 18.26 17.28 -25.84
C GLY A 127 17.21 16.18 -25.73
N ILE A 128 17.24 15.36 -24.66
CA ILE A 128 16.31 14.23 -24.46
C ILE A 128 14.90 14.73 -24.12
N LEU A 129 14.79 15.77 -23.28
CA LEU A 129 13.52 16.37 -22.90
C LEU A 129 13.37 17.76 -23.49
N SER A 130 12.32 17.96 -24.28
CA SER A 130 11.92 19.30 -24.76
C SER A 130 10.96 20.00 -23.79
N GLN A 131 10.28 19.25 -22.94
CA GLN A 131 9.33 19.73 -21.94
C GLN A 131 9.36 18.81 -20.71
N SER A 132 8.71 19.21 -19.62
CA SER A 132 8.67 18.43 -18.38
C SER A 132 8.10 17.02 -18.61
N LEU A 133 8.67 16.04 -17.93
CA LEU A 133 8.36 14.62 -18.11
C LEU A 133 6.86 14.26 -18.02
N PRO A 134 6.04 14.86 -17.12
CA PRO A 134 4.60 14.60 -17.08
C PRO A 134 3.86 14.94 -18.38
N TYR A 135 4.41 15.84 -19.19
CA TYR A 135 3.82 16.26 -20.46
C TYR A 135 4.48 15.61 -21.69
N THR A 136 5.55 14.83 -21.46
CA THR A 136 6.30 14.16 -22.53
C THR A 136 5.63 12.83 -22.86
N ARG A 137 5.28 12.63 -24.14
CA ARG A 137 4.63 11.39 -24.61
C ARG A 137 5.61 10.42 -25.26
N GLU A 138 6.74 10.91 -25.73
CA GLU A 138 7.74 10.12 -26.45
C GLU A 138 9.13 10.57 -26.01
N LEU A 139 10.01 9.61 -25.76
CA LEU A 139 11.43 9.82 -25.48
C LEU A 139 12.23 9.21 -26.64
N LYS A 140 13.17 9.97 -27.18
CA LYS A 140 14.14 9.48 -28.17
C LYS A 140 15.48 9.34 -27.49
N LEU A 141 15.95 8.12 -27.40
CA LEU A 141 17.20 7.77 -26.75
C LEU A 141 18.16 7.16 -27.77
N ASN A 142 19.44 7.45 -27.63
CA ASN A 142 20.49 6.78 -28.38
C ASN A 142 20.72 5.36 -27.84
N TYR A 143 21.35 4.51 -28.62
CA TYR A 143 21.59 3.10 -28.26
C TYR A 143 22.43 2.93 -26.98
N ASP A 144 23.29 3.89 -26.68
CA ASP A 144 24.15 3.94 -25.51
C ASP A 144 23.40 4.45 -24.27
N GLN A 145 22.28 5.16 -24.41
CA GLN A 145 21.46 5.68 -23.32
C GLN A 145 20.49 4.63 -22.77
N ASN A 146 20.98 3.46 -22.43
CA ASN A 146 20.18 2.29 -22.03
C ASN A 146 20.07 2.09 -20.51
N ASN A 147 20.76 2.89 -19.70
CA ASN A 147 20.63 2.89 -18.25
C ASN A 147 19.67 4.00 -17.82
N LEU A 148 18.43 3.61 -17.55
CA LEU A 148 17.32 4.53 -17.27
C LEU A 148 16.79 4.30 -15.86
N ILE A 149 16.52 5.39 -15.14
CA ILE A 149 15.71 5.40 -13.94
C ILE A 149 14.57 6.37 -14.16
N ILE A 150 13.34 5.89 -13.98
CA ILE A 150 12.14 6.71 -14.10
C ILE A 150 11.48 6.77 -12.74
N HIS A 151 11.45 7.96 -12.16
CA HIS A 151 10.69 8.21 -10.95
C HIS A 151 9.25 8.55 -11.30
N PHE A 152 8.34 8.08 -10.48
CA PHE A 152 6.93 8.41 -10.61
C PHE A 152 6.38 8.91 -9.28
N ALA A 153 5.34 9.70 -9.36
CA ALA A 153 4.62 10.20 -8.20
C ALA A 153 3.12 10.03 -8.40
N LEU A 154 2.43 9.90 -7.30
CA LEU A 154 0.99 9.87 -7.24
C LEU A 154 0.54 11.09 -6.45
N SER A 155 -0.18 12.00 -7.11
CA SER A 155 -0.81 13.10 -6.40
C SER A 155 -2.09 12.58 -5.77
N ASP A 156 -2.01 12.35 -4.49
CA ASP A 156 -3.15 11.91 -3.69
C ASP A 156 -3.33 12.87 -2.53
N TYR A 157 -4.26 13.79 -2.70
CA TYR A 157 -4.63 14.76 -1.67
C TYR A 157 -5.72 14.25 -0.73
N GLY A 158 -6.17 13.00 -0.94
CA GLY A 158 -7.15 12.35 -0.08
C GLY A 158 -6.52 11.70 1.14
N GLN A 159 -7.29 11.50 2.18
CA GLN A 159 -6.92 10.68 3.34
C GLN A 159 -6.93 9.21 2.93
N GLN A 160 -5.92 8.75 2.23
CA GLN A 160 -5.81 7.33 1.92
C GLN A 160 -5.05 6.59 3.02
N LEU A 161 -5.76 5.68 3.66
CA LEU A 161 -5.29 4.82 4.74
C LEU A 161 -4.66 3.50 4.24
N SER A 162 -4.52 3.32 2.92
CA SER A 162 -4.04 2.07 2.35
C SER A 162 -2.60 2.14 1.83
N VAL A 163 -1.85 1.07 2.02
CA VAL A 163 -0.56 0.86 1.35
C VAL A 163 -0.83 0.66 -0.15
N LYS A 164 -0.23 1.49 -0.98
CA LYS A 164 -0.34 1.39 -2.42
C LYS A 164 0.78 0.51 -2.97
N TRP A 165 0.42 -0.45 -3.77
CA TRP A 165 1.33 -1.28 -4.52
C TRP A 165 1.34 -0.83 -5.97
N PHE A 166 2.51 -0.74 -6.55
CA PHE A 166 2.67 -0.42 -7.95
C PHE A 166 3.19 -1.63 -8.72
N GLN A 167 2.83 -1.68 -9.98
CA GLN A 167 3.37 -2.65 -10.91
C GLN A 167 3.79 -1.91 -12.18
N TYR A 168 4.88 -2.32 -12.75
CA TYR A 168 5.34 -1.79 -14.03
C TYR A 168 5.68 -2.91 -15.00
N LYS A 169 5.66 -2.59 -16.26
CA LYS A 169 6.03 -3.48 -17.35
C LYS A 169 6.55 -2.66 -18.52
N LEU A 170 7.70 -3.02 -19.05
CA LEU A 170 8.21 -2.46 -20.29
C LEU A 170 7.70 -3.33 -21.45
N GLU A 171 6.74 -2.83 -22.20
CA GLU A 171 6.17 -3.55 -23.34
C GLU A 171 7.25 -3.81 -24.41
N GLY A 172 7.23 -5.01 -24.95
CA GLY A 172 8.25 -5.47 -25.89
C GLY A 172 9.49 -6.11 -25.26
N LEU A 173 9.74 -5.88 -23.97
CA LEU A 173 10.87 -6.47 -23.23
C LEU A 173 10.38 -7.43 -22.12
N ASP A 174 9.53 -6.95 -21.24
CA ASP A 174 9.07 -7.73 -20.09
C ASP A 174 7.89 -8.64 -20.46
N LYS A 175 7.96 -9.91 -20.03
CA LYS A 175 6.84 -10.85 -20.21
C LYS A 175 5.74 -10.64 -19.18
N ASN A 176 6.11 -10.34 -17.93
CA ASN A 176 5.21 -10.22 -16.79
C ASN A 176 5.30 -8.85 -16.13
N TRP A 177 4.24 -8.47 -15.40
CA TRP A 177 4.25 -7.30 -14.54
C TRP A 177 5.22 -7.49 -13.37
N ILE A 178 6.02 -6.47 -13.08
CA ILE A 178 6.98 -6.42 -11.98
C ILE A 178 6.38 -5.55 -10.87
N LYS A 179 6.33 -6.09 -9.65
CA LYS A 179 5.88 -5.34 -8.47
C LYS A 179 7.02 -4.54 -7.88
N THR A 180 6.70 -3.35 -7.37
CA THR A 180 7.64 -2.45 -6.68
C THR A 180 7.04 -1.96 -5.37
#